data_11de3f93f0d1276e8d8b4fb4fb4f415b
#
_entry.id   11de3f93f0d1276e8d8b4fb4fb4f415b
#
_cell.length_a   1.000
_cell.length_b   1.000
_cell.length_c   1.000
_cell.angle_alpha   90.00
_cell.angle_beta   90.00
_cell.angle_gamma   90.00
#
_symmetry.space_group_name_H-M   'P 1'
#
loop_
_entity.id
_entity.type
_entity.pdbx_description
1 polymer ?
#
loop_
_entity_poly.entity_id
_entity_poly.type
_entity_poly.pdbx_seq_one_letter_code
_entity_poly.pdbx_strand_id
1 'polypeptide(L)'
;MADTLSKLGISSPAIRKSAPGIDFKPFYTQHTDSVLQFMMLHSDNFFAEQLLLMAGREITGKLADRTTIDSLMKKDHKDLPDHPRWVDGSGLSRNNLISPHAFVALLNKMKKEFGWKRVSSILVNGGEGGTLKDYYSDYPENIFAKTGTLNGQATLSGYLITKKGRMLTFSFLVNNHQAPAGAVKSAVKNTLSKIIDHY
;
A
#
# COMPACT_ATOMS: atom_id res chain seq x y z
N MET A 1 -11.40 4.70 -25.33
CA MET A 1 -10.58 5.89 -25.67
C MET A 1 -11.04 6.52 -26.98
N ALA A 2 -11.10 5.80 -28.12
CA ALA A 2 -11.60 6.35 -29.39
C ALA A 2 -13.02 6.92 -29.28
N ASP A 3 -13.95 6.22 -28.62
CA ASP A 3 -15.32 6.70 -28.36
C ASP A 3 -15.39 7.97 -27.51
N THR A 4 -14.47 8.13 -26.56
CA THR A 4 -14.42 9.32 -25.69
C THR A 4 -13.93 10.53 -26.48
N LEU A 5 -12.92 10.35 -27.31
CA LEU A 5 -12.41 11.40 -28.20
C LEU A 5 -13.46 11.84 -29.22
N SER A 6 -14.16 10.89 -29.82
CA SER A 6 -15.26 11.17 -30.73
C SER A 6 -16.38 12.00 -30.11
N LYS A 7 -16.77 11.66 -28.85
CA LYS A 7 -17.76 12.44 -28.09
C LYS A 7 -17.32 13.87 -27.78
N LEU A 8 -16.02 14.10 -27.72
CA LEU A 8 -15.41 15.42 -27.51
C LEU A 8 -15.16 16.18 -28.83
N GLY A 9 -15.64 15.65 -29.96
CA GLY A 9 -15.43 16.25 -31.28
C GLY A 9 -13.99 16.15 -31.79
N ILE A 10 -13.16 15.32 -31.15
CA ILE A 10 -11.77 15.11 -31.55
C ILE A 10 -11.73 13.95 -32.54
N SER A 11 -11.45 14.25 -33.80
CA SER A 11 -11.23 13.24 -34.84
C SER A 11 -9.91 12.49 -34.52
N SER A 12 -10.03 11.21 -34.18
CA SER A 12 -8.87 10.36 -33.97
C SER A 12 -8.57 9.58 -35.25
N PRO A 13 -7.35 9.61 -35.78
CA PRO A 13 -6.97 8.68 -36.85
C PRO A 13 -7.14 7.23 -36.36
N ALA A 14 -7.41 6.34 -37.28
CA ALA A 14 -7.60 4.92 -36.96
C ALA A 14 -6.51 4.41 -36.00
N ILE A 15 -6.93 3.81 -34.88
CA ILE A 15 -5.99 3.18 -33.95
C ILE A 15 -5.27 2.07 -34.70
N ARG A 16 -4.02 2.30 -35.03
CA ARG A 16 -3.14 1.27 -35.58
C ARG A 16 -2.52 0.50 -34.43
N LYS A 17 -2.62 -0.81 -34.47
CA LYS A 17 -1.76 -1.66 -33.63
C LYS A 17 -0.33 -1.39 -34.08
N SER A 18 0.53 -0.87 -33.22
CA SER A 18 1.94 -0.72 -33.52
C SER A 18 2.58 -2.10 -33.71
N ALA A 19 3.43 -2.22 -34.72
CA ALA A 19 4.24 -3.42 -34.87
C ALA A 19 5.22 -3.54 -33.69
N PRO A 20 5.58 -4.77 -33.28
CA PRO A 20 6.67 -4.98 -32.34
C PRO A 20 7.95 -4.36 -32.91
N GLY A 21 8.62 -3.49 -32.15
CA GLY A 21 9.89 -2.88 -32.56
C GLY A 21 9.91 -1.36 -32.65
N ILE A 22 8.82 -0.65 -32.32
CA ILE A 22 8.87 0.80 -32.16
C ILE A 22 9.57 1.11 -30.81
N ASP A 23 10.68 1.81 -30.88
CA ASP A 23 11.41 2.29 -29.71
C ASP A 23 10.63 3.47 -29.09
N PHE A 24 9.87 3.19 -28.05
CA PHE A 24 9.15 4.20 -27.29
C PHE A 24 10.07 4.82 -26.25
N LYS A 25 10.32 6.12 -26.37
CA LYS A 25 11.00 6.85 -25.29
C LYS A 25 10.02 7.01 -24.11
N PRO A 26 10.41 6.60 -22.90
CA PRO A 26 9.57 6.80 -21.73
C PRO A 26 9.40 8.30 -21.45
N PHE A 27 8.18 8.71 -21.13
CA PHE A 27 7.87 10.07 -20.72
C PHE A 27 7.47 10.05 -19.24
N TYR A 28 8.30 10.66 -18.40
CA TYR A 28 8.09 10.69 -16.94
C TYR A 28 7.36 11.97 -16.55
N THR A 29 6.20 11.85 -15.89
CA THR A 29 5.37 12.99 -15.50
C THR A 29 5.40 13.28 -14.01
N GLN A 30 5.60 12.27 -13.17
CA GLN A 30 5.54 12.37 -11.73
C GLN A 30 6.66 11.57 -11.06
N HIS A 31 7.12 12.05 -9.91
CA HIS A 31 8.00 11.30 -9.05
C HIS A 31 7.26 10.08 -8.46
N THR A 32 7.94 8.95 -8.35
CA THR A 32 7.38 7.72 -7.78
C THR A 32 6.78 7.94 -6.39
N ASP A 33 7.44 8.72 -5.54
CA ASP A 33 6.96 9.00 -4.18
C ASP A 33 5.64 9.76 -4.18
N SER A 34 5.42 10.69 -5.12
CA SER A 34 4.13 11.38 -5.27
C SER A 34 2.99 10.43 -5.65
N VAL A 35 3.28 9.46 -6.51
CA VAL A 35 2.30 8.41 -6.89
C VAL A 35 2.02 7.50 -5.71
N LEU A 36 3.06 7.10 -4.95
CA LEU A 36 2.92 6.28 -3.76
C LEU A 36 2.12 6.99 -2.66
N GLN A 37 2.36 8.29 -2.42
CA GLN A 37 1.58 9.09 -1.47
C GLN A 37 0.10 9.13 -1.84
N PHE A 38 -0.21 9.43 -3.12
CA PHE A 38 -1.58 9.45 -3.61
C PHE A 38 -2.25 8.09 -3.43
N MET A 39 -1.59 7.01 -3.86
CA MET A 39 -2.08 5.64 -3.72
C MET A 39 -2.36 5.28 -2.26
N MET A 40 -1.44 5.59 -1.35
CA MET A 40 -1.59 5.27 0.07
C MET A 40 -2.69 6.09 0.73
N LEU A 41 -2.79 7.39 0.41
CA LEU A 41 -3.80 8.30 0.96
C LEU A 41 -5.22 7.91 0.53
N HIS A 42 -5.42 7.64 -0.77
CA HIS A 42 -6.72 7.31 -1.33
C HIS A 42 -7.03 5.81 -1.32
N SER A 43 -6.05 4.98 -0.93
CA SER A 43 -6.15 3.52 -1.02
C SER A 43 -6.53 3.07 -2.45
N ASP A 44 -5.82 3.63 -3.44
CA ASP A 44 -6.13 3.45 -4.85
C ASP A 44 -5.61 2.11 -5.37
N ASN A 45 -6.55 1.21 -5.65
CA ASN A 45 -6.24 -0.13 -6.10
C ASN A 45 -5.66 -0.15 -7.52
N PHE A 46 -6.10 0.76 -8.38
CA PHE A 46 -5.59 0.84 -9.75
C PHE A 46 -4.10 1.20 -9.75
N PHE A 47 -3.71 2.23 -9.00
CA PHE A 47 -2.30 2.58 -8.88
C PHE A 47 -1.47 1.44 -8.26
N ALA A 48 -1.99 0.73 -7.27
CA ALA A 48 -1.29 -0.40 -6.66
C ALA A 48 -1.01 -1.52 -7.69
N GLU A 49 -2.01 -1.89 -8.50
CA GLU A 49 -1.83 -2.89 -9.57
C GLU A 49 -0.87 -2.39 -10.66
N GLN A 50 -1.00 -1.14 -11.11
CA GLN A 50 -0.13 -0.58 -12.13
C GLN A 50 1.33 -0.48 -11.67
N LEU A 51 1.58 -0.09 -10.42
CA LEU A 51 2.93 -0.04 -9.86
C LEU A 51 3.56 -1.43 -9.78
N LEU A 52 2.79 -2.46 -9.44
CA LEU A 52 3.27 -3.84 -9.47
C LEU A 52 3.67 -4.26 -10.89
N LEU A 53 2.85 -3.96 -11.90
CA LEU A 53 3.16 -4.26 -13.30
C LEU A 53 4.39 -3.47 -13.79
N MET A 54 4.51 -2.19 -13.42
CA MET A 54 5.68 -1.37 -13.77
C MET A 54 6.95 -1.91 -13.13
N ALA A 55 6.91 -2.28 -11.85
CA ALA A 55 8.01 -2.95 -11.17
C ALA A 55 8.38 -4.27 -11.89
N GLY A 56 7.38 -5.00 -12.34
CA GLY A 56 7.57 -6.22 -13.12
C GLY A 56 8.33 -5.99 -14.42
N ARG A 57 8.00 -4.93 -15.12
CA ARG A 57 8.72 -4.51 -16.33
C ARG A 57 10.21 -4.30 -16.06
N GLU A 58 10.53 -3.60 -14.97
CA GLU A 58 11.93 -3.31 -14.59
C GLU A 58 12.68 -4.57 -14.14
N ILE A 59 12.03 -5.43 -13.35
CA ILE A 59 12.68 -6.61 -12.73
C ILE A 59 12.78 -7.80 -13.68
N THR A 60 11.73 -8.02 -14.48
CA THR A 60 11.58 -9.24 -15.30
C THR A 60 11.50 -8.97 -16.79
N GLY A 61 11.42 -7.71 -17.22
CA GLY A 61 11.15 -7.30 -18.60
C GLY A 61 9.70 -7.51 -19.06
N LYS A 62 8.79 -7.91 -18.17
CA LYS A 62 7.40 -8.27 -18.48
C LYS A 62 6.41 -7.49 -17.61
N LEU A 63 5.27 -7.14 -18.20
CA LEU A 63 4.11 -6.61 -17.47
C LEU A 63 3.26 -7.80 -16.99
N ALA A 64 3.71 -8.48 -15.93
CA ALA A 64 3.07 -9.69 -15.42
C ALA A 64 3.18 -9.74 -13.90
N ASP A 65 2.05 -9.60 -13.22
CA ASP A 65 1.92 -9.56 -11.76
C ASP A 65 2.52 -10.81 -11.09
N ARG A 66 2.05 -12.00 -11.48
CA ARG A 66 2.50 -13.27 -10.90
C ARG A 66 4.01 -13.48 -11.02
N THR A 67 4.58 -13.25 -12.21
CA THR A 67 6.02 -13.40 -12.43
C THR A 67 6.82 -12.42 -11.58
N THR A 68 6.29 -11.20 -11.42
CA THR A 68 6.88 -10.16 -10.61
C THR A 68 6.87 -10.53 -9.15
N ILE A 69 5.72 -10.93 -8.63
CA ILE A 69 5.55 -11.39 -7.24
C ILE A 69 6.47 -12.57 -6.94
N ASP A 70 6.48 -13.59 -7.81
CA ASP A 70 7.35 -14.75 -7.63
C ASP A 70 8.84 -14.37 -7.59
N SER A 71 9.25 -13.39 -8.43
CA SER A 71 10.64 -12.90 -8.42
C SER A 71 10.96 -12.15 -7.14
N LEU A 72 10.08 -11.23 -6.70
CA LEU A 72 10.25 -10.46 -5.47
C LEU A 72 10.28 -11.36 -4.24
N MET A 73 9.37 -12.32 -4.15
CA MET A 73 9.31 -13.26 -3.02
C MET A 73 10.55 -14.15 -2.94
N LYS A 74 11.12 -14.55 -4.07
CA LYS A 74 12.34 -15.38 -4.10
C LYS A 74 13.62 -14.62 -3.82
N LYS A 75 13.68 -13.32 -4.14
CA LYS A 75 14.89 -12.50 -4.02
C LYS A 75 14.81 -11.57 -2.82
N ASP A 76 13.91 -10.61 -2.89
CA ASP A 76 13.88 -9.47 -1.97
C ASP A 76 13.13 -9.75 -0.67
N HIS A 77 12.20 -10.69 -0.71
CA HIS A 77 11.32 -11.02 0.42
C HIS A 77 11.43 -12.47 0.91
N LYS A 78 12.50 -13.18 0.51
CA LYS A 78 12.76 -14.57 0.93
C LYS A 78 12.97 -14.73 2.44
N ASP A 79 13.35 -13.64 3.09
CA ASP A 79 13.64 -13.55 4.53
C ASP A 79 12.41 -13.17 5.37
N LEU A 80 11.26 -12.92 4.74
CA LEU A 80 10.04 -12.67 5.49
C LEU A 80 9.59 -13.92 6.25
N PRO A 81 9.22 -13.77 7.55
CA PRO A 81 8.74 -14.89 8.35
C PRO A 81 7.37 -15.38 7.86
N ASP A 82 7.02 -16.58 8.28
CA ASP A 82 5.69 -17.20 8.09
C ASP A 82 5.27 -17.39 6.61
N HIS A 83 6.23 -17.28 5.68
CA HIS A 83 6.05 -17.54 4.24
C HIS A 83 4.77 -16.92 3.64
N PRO A 84 4.68 -15.59 3.52
CA PRO A 84 3.50 -14.92 2.98
C PRO A 84 3.13 -15.44 1.58
N ARG A 85 1.82 -15.55 1.34
CA ARG A 85 1.27 -15.73 0.00
C ARG A 85 0.77 -14.39 -0.52
N TRP A 86 1.45 -13.86 -1.52
CA TRP A 86 1.10 -12.61 -2.18
C TRP A 86 0.56 -12.89 -3.58
N VAL A 87 -0.54 -12.27 -3.99
CA VAL A 87 -1.30 -12.62 -5.20
C VAL A 87 -1.54 -11.42 -6.11
N ASP A 88 -1.78 -10.22 -5.56
CA ASP A 88 -2.09 -9.00 -6.31
C ASP A 88 -1.46 -7.74 -5.69
N GLY A 89 -1.40 -6.66 -6.46
CA GLY A 89 -0.84 -5.40 -5.99
C GLY A 89 -1.73 -4.64 -5.01
N SER A 90 -3.04 -4.74 -5.19
CA SER A 90 -4.04 -3.99 -4.41
C SER A 90 -4.36 -4.60 -3.04
N GLY A 91 -4.06 -5.88 -2.84
CA GLY A 91 -4.44 -6.61 -1.64
C GLY A 91 -5.92 -7.00 -1.57
N LEU A 92 -6.69 -6.85 -2.67
CA LEU A 92 -8.12 -7.18 -2.71
C LEU A 92 -8.39 -8.68 -2.74
N SER A 93 -7.46 -9.46 -3.26
CA SER A 93 -7.63 -10.90 -3.32
C SER A 93 -7.65 -11.51 -1.92
N ARG A 94 -8.69 -12.28 -1.61
CA ARG A 94 -8.76 -13.08 -0.37
C ARG A 94 -7.73 -14.20 -0.32
N ASN A 95 -7.03 -14.45 -1.42
CA ASN A 95 -5.93 -15.40 -1.49
C ASN A 95 -4.59 -14.82 -1.03
N ASN A 96 -4.51 -13.52 -0.75
CA ASN A 96 -3.39 -12.94 -0.05
C ASN A 96 -3.41 -13.43 1.41
N LEU A 97 -2.32 -14.06 1.84
CA LEU A 97 -2.16 -14.55 3.21
C LEU A 97 -0.84 -14.02 3.76
N ILE A 98 -0.93 -13.22 4.81
CA ILE A 98 0.24 -12.65 5.48
C ILE A 98 -0.03 -12.58 6.98
N SER A 99 0.99 -12.86 7.78
CA SER A 99 0.91 -12.74 9.23
C SER A 99 1.22 -11.31 9.70
N PRO A 100 0.75 -10.91 10.90
CA PRO A 100 1.21 -9.66 11.53
C PRO A 100 2.73 -9.61 11.68
N HIS A 101 3.36 -10.74 11.97
CA HIS A 101 4.81 -10.86 12.11
C HIS A 101 5.53 -10.54 10.79
N ALA A 102 5.05 -11.10 9.66
CA ALA A 102 5.59 -10.78 8.34
C ALA A 102 5.41 -9.30 7.96
N PHE A 103 4.26 -8.67 8.29
CA PHE A 103 4.07 -7.23 8.10
C PHE A 103 5.05 -6.39 8.93
N VAL A 104 5.25 -6.72 10.19
CA VAL A 104 6.23 -6.03 11.05
C VAL A 104 7.64 -6.16 10.48
N ALA A 105 8.02 -7.36 10.02
CA ALA A 105 9.32 -7.60 9.38
C ALA A 105 9.48 -6.75 8.10
N LEU A 106 8.46 -6.74 7.23
CA LEU A 106 8.45 -5.94 6.00
C LEU A 106 8.57 -4.44 6.28
N LEU A 107 7.78 -3.92 7.23
CA LEU A 107 7.84 -2.51 7.62
C LEU A 107 9.22 -2.14 8.17
N ASN A 108 9.81 -2.97 9.03
CA ASN A 108 11.17 -2.74 9.53
C ASN A 108 12.20 -2.73 8.40
N LYS A 109 12.07 -3.63 7.42
CA LYS A 109 12.90 -3.66 6.22
C LYS A 109 12.75 -2.39 5.40
N MET A 110 11.52 -1.94 5.14
CA MET A 110 11.23 -0.67 4.44
C MET A 110 11.92 0.52 5.13
N LYS A 111 11.78 0.65 6.45
CA LYS A 111 12.41 1.73 7.21
C LYS A 111 13.93 1.67 7.12
N LYS A 112 14.52 0.48 7.19
CA LYS A 112 15.98 0.29 7.10
C LYS A 112 16.52 0.64 5.72
N GLU A 113 15.82 0.26 4.64
CA GLU A 113 16.28 0.44 3.26
C GLU A 113 16.04 1.86 2.74
N PHE A 114 14.90 2.45 3.04
CA PHE A 114 14.49 3.74 2.45
C PHE A 114 14.59 4.94 3.41
N GLY A 115 14.86 4.68 4.67
CA GLY A 115 14.95 5.70 5.70
C GLY A 115 13.57 6.20 6.18
N TRP A 116 13.53 6.66 7.43
CA TRP A 116 12.29 7.10 8.08
C TRP A 116 11.62 8.26 7.33
N LYS A 117 12.39 9.28 6.94
CA LYS A 117 11.86 10.47 6.27
C LYS A 117 11.04 10.13 5.01
N ARG A 118 11.53 9.20 4.18
CA ARG A 118 10.82 8.79 2.96
C ARG A 118 9.61 7.93 3.30
N VAL A 119 9.76 6.96 4.19
CA VAL A 119 8.66 6.06 4.58
C VAL A 119 7.51 6.82 5.22
N SER A 120 7.80 7.75 6.15
CA SER A 120 6.77 8.57 6.80
C SER A 120 6.07 9.51 5.83
N SER A 121 6.75 10.03 4.80
CA SER A 121 6.11 10.89 3.79
C SER A 121 5.16 10.14 2.85
N ILE A 122 5.28 8.82 2.71
CA ILE A 122 4.43 8.00 1.85
C ILE A 122 3.21 7.46 2.62
N LEU A 123 3.36 7.16 3.91
CA LEU A 123 2.28 6.62 4.73
C LEU A 123 1.25 7.69 5.12
N VAL A 124 0.05 7.26 5.42
CA VAL A 124 -1.02 8.13 5.88
C VAL A 124 -0.82 8.44 7.36
N ASN A 125 -0.84 9.74 7.70
CA ASN A 125 -0.79 10.21 9.08
C ASN A 125 -2.15 10.10 9.76
N GLY A 126 -2.13 9.88 11.07
CA GLY A 126 -3.34 9.90 11.88
C GLY A 126 -4.01 11.28 11.86
N GLY A 127 -5.32 11.31 11.58
CA GLY A 127 -6.12 12.55 11.59
C GLY A 127 -5.97 13.48 10.39
N GLU A 128 -4.94 13.35 9.56
CA GLU A 128 -4.68 14.30 8.46
C GLU A 128 -5.45 14.01 7.18
N GLY A 129 -5.88 12.78 6.95
CA GLY A 129 -6.60 12.46 5.72
C GLY A 129 -6.82 10.98 5.48
N GLY A 130 -7.37 10.67 4.30
CA GLY A 130 -7.59 9.31 3.86
C GLY A 130 -8.41 8.47 4.84
N THR A 131 -8.05 7.22 4.98
CA THR A 131 -8.76 6.24 5.80
C THR A 131 -8.51 6.36 7.32
N LEU A 132 -7.60 7.25 7.75
CA LEU A 132 -7.27 7.51 9.16
C LEU A 132 -7.82 8.83 9.69
N LYS A 133 -8.46 9.65 8.83
CA LYS A 133 -8.95 10.99 9.16
C LYS A 133 -9.75 11.07 10.46
N ASP A 134 -10.68 10.16 10.67
CA ASP A 134 -11.63 10.21 11.79
C ASP A 134 -11.17 9.41 13.02
N TYR A 135 -10.01 8.75 12.96
CA TYR A 135 -9.64 7.79 14.01
C TYR A 135 -8.51 8.25 14.92
N TYR A 136 -7.58 9.07 14.45
CA TYR A 136 -6.37 9.42 15.18
C TYR A 136 -6.08 10.92 15.16
N SER A 137 -7.12 11.75 15.11
CA SER A 137 -7.01 13.22 15.15
C SER A 137 -6.30 13.74 16.39
N ASP A 138 -6.38 13.00 17.52
CA ASP A 138 -5.70 13.35 18.77
C ASP A 138 -4.20 13.00 18.74
N TYR A 139 -3.73 12.29 17.71
CA TYR A 139 -2.37 11.77 17.56
C TYR A 139 -1.82 11.96 16.13
N PRO A 140 -1.87 13.16 15.54
CA PRO A 140 -1.57 13.37 14.12
C PRO A 140 -0.13 13.04 13.74
N GLU A 141 0.82 13.24 14.64
CA GLU A 141 2.25 12.96 14.41
C GLU A 141 2.73 11.63 15.01
N ASN A 142 1.83 10.87 15.60
CA ASN A 142 2.18 9.66 16.33
C ASN A 142 1.91 8.38 15.55
N ILE A 143 1.04 8.41 14.53
CA ILE A 143 0.65 7.20 13.76
C ILE A 143 0.85 7.44 12.27
N PHE A 144 1.59 6.53 11.64
CA PHE A 144 1.88 6.47 10.22
C PHE A 144 1.54 5.07 9.73
N ALA A 145 0.38 4.90 9.11
CA ALA A 145 -0.12 3.56 8.85
C ALA A 145 -0.99 3.44 7.60
N LYS A 146 -1.23 2.20 7.18
CA LYS A 146 -2.19 1.86 6.14
C LYS A 146 -3.28 0.97 6.72
N THR A 147 -4.53 1.32 6.43
CA THR A 147 -5.71 0.49 6.72
C THR A 147 -5.99 -0.48 5.58
N GLY A 148 -6.62 -1.59 5.91
CA GLY A 148 -7.30 -2.47 4.96
C GLY A 148 -8.66 -2.86 5.51
N THR A 149 -9.67 -2.93 4.64
CA THR A 149 -11.01 -3.34 5.03
C THR A 149 -11.64 -4.16 3.91
N LEU A 150 -12.01 -5.39 4.25
CA LEU A 150 -12.85 -6.26 3.43
C LEU A 150 -14.00 -6.76 4.32
N ASN A 151 -15.00 -7.40 3.70
CA ASN A 151 -16.09 -7.98 4.49
C ASN A 151 -15.53 -9.02 5.48
N GLY A 152 -15.77 -8.80 6.79
CA GLY A 152 -15.25 -9.62 7.87
C GLY A 152 -13.75 -9.47 8.16
N GLN A 153 -13.09 -8.47 7.57
CA GLN A 153 -11.66 -8.21 7.79
C GLN A 153 -11.42 -6.72 8.05
N ALA A 154 -10.62 -6.42 9.06
CA ALA A 154 -10.18 -5.07 9.37
C ALA A 154 -8.69 -5.11 9.77
N THR A 155 -7.88 -4.32 9.10
CA THR A 155 -6.43 -4.33 9.30
C THR A 155 -5.87 -2.94 9.46
N LEU A 156 -4.80 -2.81 10.24
CA LEU A 156 -4.01 -1.60 10.38
C LEU A 156 -2.56 -1.98 10.66
N SER A 157 -1.65 -1.53 9.82
CA SER A 157 -0.22 -1.80 9.98
C SER A 157 0.59 -0.55 9.69
N GLY A 158 1.67 -0.34 10.45
CA GLY A 158 2.49 0.85 10.32
C GLY A 158 3.43 1.09 11.48
N TYR A 159 3.67 2.34 11.76
CA TYR A 159 4.55 2.81 12.83
C TYR A 159 3.79 3.72 13.77
N LEU A 160 4.15 3.68 15.03
CA LEU A 160 3.71 4.66 16.02
C LEU A 160 4.90 5.26 16.76
N ILE A 161 4.76 6.52 17.14
CA ILE A 161 5.72 7.24 17.97
C ILE A 161 5.04 7.53 19.30
N THR A 162 5.60 7.04 20.39
CA THR A 162 5.03 7.24 21.71
C THR A 162 5.31 8.68 22.22
N LYS A 163 4.59 9.12 23.23
CA LYS A 163 4.85 10.43 23.88
C LYS A 163 6.26 10.56 24.45
N LYS A 164 6.92 9.44 24.74
CA LYS A 164 8.34 9.41 25.17
C LYS A 164 9.33 9.36 24.00
N GLY A 165 8.86 9.55 22.76
CA GLY A 165 9.69 9.56 21.54
C GLY A 165 10.16 8.17 21.06
N ARG A 166 9.59 7.09 21.56
CA ARG A 166 9.95 5.72 21.12
C ARG A 166 9.16 5.36 19.86
N MET A 167 9.85 4.92 18.84
CA MET A 167 9.22 4.43 17.61
C MET A 167 9.00 2.92 17.70
N LEU A 168 7.76 2.50 17.48
CA LEU A 168 7.35 1.11 17.42
C LEU A 168 6.74 0.78 16.07
N THR A 169 6.95 -0.45 15.60
CA THR A 169 6.29 -0.99 14.40
C THR A 169 5.16 -1.91 14.85
N PHE A 170 4.00 -1.81 14.23
CA PHE A 170 2.83 -2.59 14.62
C PHE A 170 2.05 -3.15 13.43
N SER A 171 1.31 -4.23 13.66
CA SER A 171 0.36 -4.79 12.71
C SER A 171 -0.81 -5.45 13.43
N PHE A 172 -2.03 -5.01 13.11
CA PHE A 172 -3.29 -5.61 13.53
C PHE A 172 -4.00 -6.19 12.32
N LEU A 173 -4.23 -7.49 12.31
CA LEU A 173 -4.98 -8.20 11.29
C LEU A 173 -6.15 -8.94 11.96
N VAL A 174 -7.34 -8.38 11.88
CA VAL A 174 -8.56 -8.97 12.44
C VAL A 174 -9.35 -9.59 11.31
N ASN A 175 -9.51 -10.91 11.35
CA ASN A 175 -10.17 -11.69 10.32
C ASN A 175 -11.43 -12.36 10.85
N ASN A 176 -12.39 -12.62 9.96
CA ASN A 176 -13.63 -13.36 10.26
C ASN A 176 -14.42 -12.79 11.43
N HIS A 177 -14.36 -11.47 11.65
CA HIS A 177 -15.11 -10.82 12.69
C HIS A 177 -16.58 -10.64 12.28
N GLN A 178 -17.49 -10.82 13.24
CA GLN A 178 -18.93 -10.56 13.09
C GLN A 178 -19.32 -9.17 13.60
N ALA A 179 -18.43 -8.53 14.34
CA ALA A 179 -18.66 -7.17 14.85
C ALA A 179 -18.69 -6.14 13.71
N PRO A 180 -19.42 -5.02 13.87
CA PRO A 180 -19.31 -3.90 12.95
C PRO A 180 -17.85 -3.42 12.82
N ALA A 181 -17.43 -3.11 11.60
CA ALA A 181 -16.04 -2.70 11.35
C ALA A 181 -15.60 -1.50 12.21
N GLY A 182 -16.53 -0.58 12.53
CA GLY A 182 -16.27 0.55 13.42
C GLY A 182 -15.89 0.11 14.84
N ALA A 183 -16.52 -0.96 15.39
CA ALA A 183 -16.17 -1.47 16.72
C ALA A 183 -14.75 -2.03 16.75
N VAL A 184 -14.37 -2.78 15.70
CA VAL A 184 -12.99 -3.31 15.57
C VAL A 184 -11.97 -2.16 15.49
N LYS A 185 -12.23 -1.16 14.64
CA LYS A 185 -11.36 0.02 14.48
C LYS A 185 -11.24 0.79 15.80
N SER A 186 -12.32 0.96 16.56
CA SER A 186 -12.30 1.61 17.87
C SER A 186 -11.47 0.84 18.89
N ALA A 187 -11.57 -0.49 18.92
CA ALA A 187 -10.76 -1.33 19.81
C ALA A 187 -9.27 -1.20 19.49
N VAL A 188 -8.89 -1.20 18.21
CA VAL A 188 -7.50 -0.98 17.77
C VAL A 188 -7.05 0.43 18.15
N LYS A 189 -7.87 1.48 17.91
CA LYS A 189 -7.58 2.85 18.32
C LYS A 189 -7.27 2.93 19.82
N ASN A 190 -8.15 2.39 20.66
CA ASN A 190 -8.00 2.41 22.11
C ASN A 190 -6.69 1.73 22.57
N THR A 191 -6.32 0.63 21.91
CA THR A 191 -5.08 -0.08 22.22
C THR A 191 -3.86 0.77 21.86
N LEU A 192 -3.82 1.34 20.64
CA LEU A 192 -2.71 2.17 20.19
C LEU A 192 -2.59 3.47 21.02
N SER A 193 -3.72 4.12 21.36
CA SER A 193 -3.72 5.31 22.21
C SER A 193 -3.09 5.04 23.56
N LYS A 194 -3.44 3.91 24.21
CA LYS A 194 -2.82 3.51 25.48
C LYS A 194 -1.30 3.31 25.33
N ILE A 195 -0.86 2.71 24.23
CA ILE A 195 0.57 2.51 23.96
C ILE A 195 1.27 3.85 23.77
N ILE A 196 0.69 4.77 23.00
CA ILE A 196 1.25 6.12 22.77
C ILE A 196 1.38 6.87 24.09
N ASP A 197 0.37 6.81 24.95
CA ASP A 197 0.32 7.59 26.17
C ASP A 197 1.25 7.06 27.29
N HIS A 198 1.43 5.74 27.37
CA HIS A 198 2.15 5.13 28.50
C HIS A 198 3.61 4.78 28.21
N TYR A 199 3.99 4.57 26.97
CA TYR A 199 5.34 4.16 26.58
C TYR A 199 6.11 5.25 25.85
#